data_7125000d70ba7fafeb192cd6811d996a
#
_entry.id   7125000d70ba7fafeb192cd6811d996a
#
_cell.length_a   1.000
_cell.length_b   1.000
_cell.length_c   1.000
_cell.angle_alpha   90.00
_cell.angle_beta   90.00
_cell.angle_gamma   90.00
#
_symmetry.space_group_name_H-M   'P 1'
#
loop_
_entity.id
_entity.type
_entity.pdbx_description
1 polymer ?
#
loop_
_entity_poly.entity_id
_entity_poly.type
_entity_poly.pdbx_seq_one_letter_code
_entity_poly.pdbx_strand_id
1 'polypeptide(L)'
;HAPGDVGACIASGSFTTDAMVIAPCTMKTLAAVAHGMGDNLLTRAADVTLKERRRLVLMVRETPFNLAHLRNMTAVTEMGGIVFPPLPAFYHRPQSIDELVSETVERVLALLQIEQAHPQEWQGL
;
A
#
# COMPACT_ATOMS: atom_id res chain seq x y z
N HIS A 1 22.68 4.27 -4.61
CA HIS A 1 22.35 4.50 -3.20
C HIS A 1 22.62 3.29 -2.35
N ALA A 2 23.12 3.50 -1.18
CA ALA A 2 23.09 2.48 -0.15
C ALA A 2 21.64 2.34 0.33
N PRO A 3 21.10 1.12 0.43
CA PRO A 3 19.71 0.95 0.86
C PRO A 3 19.40 1.61 2.20
N GLY A 4 20.39 1.66 3.10
CA GLY A 4 20.19 2.29 4.40
C GLY A 4 19.97 3.80 4.31
N ASP A 5 20.59 4.47 3.35
CA ASP A 5 20.43 5.92 3.20
C ASP A 5 19.02 6.26 2.73
N VAL A 6 18.51 5.52 1.76
CA VAL A 6 17.14 5.70 1.26
C VAL A 6 16.14 5.41 2.37
N GLY A 7 16.32 4.31 3.08
CA GLY A 7 15.44 3.95 4.19
C GLY A 7 15.46 4.97 5.30
N ALA A 8 16.63 5.51 5.65
CA ALA A 8 16.75 6.51 6.69
C ALA A 8 16.03 7.81 6.32
N CYS A 9 16.15 8.26 5.09
CA CYS A 9 15.46 9.46 4.63
C CYS A 9 13.94 9.30 4.70
N ILE A 10 13.43 8.16 4.24
CA ILE A 10 12.00 7.86 4.28
C ILE A 10 11.51 7.76 5.73
N ALA A 11 12.27 7.05 6.57
CA ALA A 11 11.89 6.83 7.95
C ALA A 11 11.91 8.09 8.81
N SER A 12 12.76 9.05 8.49
CA SER A 12 12.84 10.30 9.24
C SER A 12 11.73 11.29 8.89
N GLY A 13 11.04 11.08 7.78
CA GLY A 13 10.03 12.03 7.30
C GLY A 13 10.61 13.27 6.67
N SER A 14 11.94 13.39 6.56
CA SER A 14 12.58 14.55 5.96
C SER A 14 12.59 14.50 4.45
N PHE A 15 12.38 13.34 3.87
CA PHE A 15 12.32 13.14 2.43
C PHE A 15 10.86 13.24 1.96
N THR A 16 10.62 14.08 0.95
CA THR A 16 9.27 14.26 0.43
C THR A 16 8.85 13.06 -0.41
N THR A 17 7.93 12.27 0.12
CA THR A 17 7.37 11.10 -0.55
C THR A 17 5.86 11.26 -0.56
N ASP A 18 5.25 11.21 -1.74
CA ASP A 18 3.81 11.40 -1.84
C ASP A 18 3.00 10.19 -1.37
N ALA A 19 3.56 9.01 -1.53
CA ALA A 19 2.83 7.79 -1.24
C ALA A 19 3.78 6.61 -1.03
N MET A 20 3.24 5.55 -0.42
CA MET A 20 3.97 4.31 -0.18
C MET A 20 3.05 3.13 -0.41
N VAL A 21 3.58 2.05 -0.98
CA VAL A 21 2.86 0.80 -1.11
C VAL A 21 3.70 -0.33 -0.50
N ILE A 22 3.04 -1.20 0.26
CA ILE A 22 3.65 -2.42 0.78
C ILE A 22 3.06 -3.59 0.00
N ALA A 23 3.86 -4.23 -0.84
CA ALA A 23 3.41 -5.29 -1.75
C ALA A 23 4.44 -6.41 -1.81
N PRO A 24 4.12 -7.60 -1.34
CA PRO A 24 2.93 -7.94 -0.57
C PRO A 24 3.06 -7.50 0.89
N CYS A 25 1.92 -7.34 1.56
CA CYS A 25 1.89 -7.02 2.98
C CYS A 25 1.50 -8.27 3.76
N THR A 26 2.39 -8.76 4.61
CA THR A 26 2.10 -9.90 5.47
C THR A 26 1.23 -9.47 6.65
N MET A 27 0.58 -10.45 7.28
CA MET A 27 -0.22 -10.16 8.47
C MET A 27 0.64 -9.66 9.63
N LYS A 28 1.90 -10.10 9.70
CA LYS A 28 2.85 -9.59 10.70
C LYS A 28 3.15 -8.11 10.47
N THR A 29 3.41 -7.72 9.23
CA THR A 29 3.66 -6.32 8.88
C THR A 29 2.41 -5.48 9.11
N LEU A 30 1.24 -5.99 8.73
CA LEU A 30 -0.03 -5.33 8.99
C LEU A 30 -0.20 -5.05 10.49
N ALA A 31 0.06 -6.05 11.32
CA ALA A 31 -0.06 -5.91 12.77
C ALA A 31 0.90 -4.84 13.30
N ALA A 32 2.13 -4.83 12.81
CA ALA A 32 3.12 -3.84 13.23
C ALA A 32 2.68 -2.42 12.86
N VAL A 33 2.16 -2.24 11.65
CA VAL A 33 1.64 -0.94 11.22
C VAL A 33 0.44 -0.53 12.06
N ALA A 34 -0.47 -1.47 12.31
CA ALA A 34 -1.67 -1.21 13.10
C ALA A 34 -1.36 -0.75 14.52
N HIS A 35 -0.25 -1.22 15.08
CA HIS A 35 0.14 -0.90 16.46
C HIS A 35 1.27 0.14 16.55
N GLY A 36 1.65 0.73 15.42
CA GLY A 36 2.70 1.76 15.41
C GLY A 36 4.07 1.23 15.75
N MET A 37 4.34 -0.05 15.48
CA MET A 37 5.61 -0.68 15.83
C MET A 37 6.60 -0.58 14.68
N GLY A 38 7.54 0.35 14.76
CA GLY A 38 8.54 0.57 13.72
C GLY A 38 9.83 -0.21 13.96
N ASP A 39 9.73 -1.54 14.02
CA ASP A 39 10.87 -2.41 14.37
C ASP A 39 11.90 -2.55 13.26
N ASN A 40 11.52 -2.29 12.02
CA ASN A 40 12.41 -2.37 10.87
C ASN A 40 12.16 -1.17 9.95
N LEU A 41 12.97 -1.06 8.90
CA LEU A 41 12.86 0.07 7.98
C LEU A 41 11.50 0.15 7.30
N LEU A 42 10.94 -1.00 6.92
CA LEU A 42 9.64 -1.04 6.25
C LEU A 42 8.52 -0.51 7.15
N THR A 43 8.42 -1.04 8.36
CA THR A 43 7.36 -0.64 9.28
C THR A 43 7.57 0.78 9.79
N ARG A 44 8.83 1.20 9.94
CA ARG A 44 9.14 2.58 10.30
C ARG A 44 8.74 3.55 9.20
N ALA A 45 9.02 3.22 7.94
CA ALA A 45 8.62 4.05 6.82
C ALA A 45 7.10 4.15 6.73
N ALA A 46 6.38 3.07 6.97
CA ALA A 46 4.92 3.07 7.00
C ALA A 46 4.39 3.99 8.11
N ASP A 47 4.98 3.90 9.29
CA ASP A 47 4.60 4.74 10.43
C ASP A 47 4.79 6.23 10.11
N VAL A 48 5.92 6.58 9.52
CA VAL A 48 6.19 7.96 9.12
C VAL A 48 5.20 8.41 8.05
N THR A 49 4.91 7.55 7.07
CA THR A 49 3.97 7.86 6.00
C THR A 49 2.59 8.22 6.58
N LEU A 50 2.11 7.41 7.53
CA LEU A 50 0.83 7.67 8.19
C LEU A 50 0.89 8.93 9.08
N LYS A 51 1.97 9.11 9.80
CA LYS A 51 2.17 10.28 10.64
C LYS A 51 2.08 11.57 9.83
N GLU A 52 2.68 11.56 8.65
CA GLU A 52 2.68 12.72 7.75
C GLU A 52 1.41 12.83 6.91
N ARG A 53 0.40 11.98 7.17
CA ARG A 53 -0.88 11.98 6.47
C ARG A 53 -0.72 11.73 4.97
N ARG A 54 0.27 10.95 4.57
CA ARG A 54 0.50 10.56 3.19
C ARG A 54 -0.21 9.24 2.92
N ARG A 55 -0.39 8.93 1.63
CA ARG A 55 -1.09 7.71 1.25
C ARG A 55 -0.23 6.49 1.49
N LEU A 56 -0.83 5.48 2.11
CA LEU A 56 -0.20 4.19 2.34
C LEU A 56 -1.17 3.12 1.87
N VAL A 57 -0.72 2.27 0.94
CA VAL A 57 -1.51 1.13 0.46
C VAL A 57 -0.82 -0.14 0.93
N LEU A 58 -1.59 -1.02 1.56
CA LEU A 58 -1.10 -2.30 2.05
C LEU A 58 -1.79 -3.42 1.26
N MET A 59 -1.02 -4.08 0.40
CA MET A 59 -1.56 -5.14 -0.45
C MET A 59 -1.50 -6.48 0.28
N VAL A 60 -2.53 -6.73 1.09
CA VAL A 60 -2.62 -7.96 1.86
C VAL A 60 -3.07 -9.12 0.97
N ARG A 61 -2.65 -10.33 1.31
CA ARG A 61 -2.97 -11.52 0.52
C ARG A 61 -3.21 -12.75 1.40
N GLU A 62 -3.92 -12.58 2.45
CA GLU A 62 -4.23 -13.66 3.38
C GLU A 62 -5.67 -14.13 3.18
N THR A 63 -5.91 -15.42 3.28
CA THR A 63 -7.25 -16.00 3.31
C THR A 63 -7.20 -17.36 4.02
N PRO A 64 -8.22 -17.73 4.83
CA PRO A 64 -9.24 -16.83 5.37
C PRO A 64 -8.64 -15.91 6.44
N PHE A 65 -9.41 -14.92 6.88
CA PHE A 65 -8.96 -14.01 7.94
C PHE A 65 -9.40 -14.51 9.31
N ASN A 66 -8.54 -14.35 10.30
CA ASN A 66 -8.95 -14.49 11.69
C ASN A 66 -9.35 -13.12 12.27
N LEU A 67 -9.80 -13.11 13.50
CA LEU A 67 -10.26 -11.88 14.14
C LEU A 67 -9.13 -10.85 14.29
N ALA A 68 -7.91 -11.28 14.59
CA ALA A 68 -6.79 -10.37 14.71
C ALA A 68 -6.49 -9.67 13.38
N HIS A 69 -6.53 -10.42 12.28
CA HIS A 69 -6.35 -9.83 10.94
C HIS A 69 -7.40 -8.75 10.67
N LEU A 70 -8.65 -9.05 10.94
CA LEU A 70 -9.74 -8.11 10.70
C LEU A 70 -9.63 -6.86 11.57
N ARG A 71 -9.28 -7.02 12.84
CA ARG A 71 -9.08 -5.89 13.74
C ARG A 71 -7.92 -5.01 13.31
N ASN A 72 -6.82 -5.63 12.87
CA ASN A 72 -5.66 -4.88 12.40
C ASN A 72 -5.95 -4.13 11.11
N MET A 73 -6.72 -4.74 10.19
CA MET A 73 -7.14 -4.06 8.97
C MET A 73 -8.04 -2.86 9.29
N THR A 74 -8.93 -3.01 10.25
CA THR A 74 -9.78 -1.91 10.71
C THR A 74 -8.92 -0.79 11.29
N ALA A 75 -7.99 -1.13 12.18
CA ALA A 75 -7.12 -0.13 12.82
C ALA A 75 -6.31 0.65 11.78
N VAL A 76 -5.70 -0.03 10.82
CA VAL A 76 -4.92 0.62 9.76
C VAL A 76 -5.82 1.53 8.93
N THR A 77 -7.03 1.10 8.61
CA THR A 77 -7.98 1.90 7.84
C THR A 77 -8.37 3.17 8.61
N GLU A 78 -8.61 3.05 9.91
CA GLU A 78 -8.90 4.19 10.76
C GLU A 78 -7.75 5.19 10.82
N MET A 79 -6.51 4.70 10.71
CA MET A 79 -5.32 5.53 10.70
C MET A 79 -5.06 6.22 9.37
N GLY A 80 -5.85 5.92 8.35
CA GLY A 80 -5.70 6.50 7.02
C GLY A 80 -5.03 5.59 6.01
N GLY A 81 -4.64 4.38 6.37
CA GLY A 81 -4.10 3.41 5.43
C GLY A 81 -5.20 2.80 4.56
N ILE A 82 -4.81 2.32 3.41
CA ILE A 82 -5.72 1.65 2.49
C ILE A 82 -5.32 0.18 2.41
N VAL A 83 -6.21 -0.69 2.89
CA VAL A 83 -6.01 -2.13 2.80
C VAL A 83 -6.56 -2.59 1.45
N PHE A 84 -5.67 -3.11 0.61
CA PHE A 84 -6.01 -3.45 -0.77
C PHE A 84 -5.59 -4.90 -1.07
N PRO A 85 -6.50 -5.86 -0.90
CA PRO A 85 -6.23 -7.21 -1.39
C PRO A 85 -6.33 -7.22 -2.91
N PRO A 86 -5.35 -7.80 -3.63
CA PRO A 86 -5.38 -7.79 -5.08
C PRO A 86 -6.35 -8.84 -5.62
N LEU A 87 -7.63 -8.52 -5.60
CA LEU A 87 -8.69 -9.42 -6.07
C LEU A 87 -8.90 -9.22 -7.57
N PRO A 88 -8.87 -10.30 -8.37
CA PRO A 88 -9.09 -10.17 -9.80
C PRO A 88 -10.52 -9.72 -10.11
N ALA A 89 -10.63 -8.78 -11.06
CA ALA A 89 -11.94 -8.29 -11.51
C ALA A 89 -12.33 -9.02 -12.79
N PHE A 90 -12.80 -10.25 -12.66
CA PHE A 90 -13.13 -11.08 -13.81
C PHE A 90 -14.27 -10.52 -14.68
N TYR A 91 -15.12 -9.68 -14.12
CA TYR A 91 -16.21 -9.07 -14.87
C TYR A 91 -15.70 -8.14 -16.00
N HIS A 92 -14.45 -7.72 -15.96
CA HIS A 92 -13.82 -6.99 -17.06
C HIS A 92 -13.35 -7.90 -18.19
N ARG A 93 -13.55 -9.21 -18.05
CA ARG A 93 -13.17 -10.22 -19.04
C ARG A 93 -11.70 -10.12 -19.46
N PRO A 94 -10.77 -10.18 -18.51
CA PRO A 94 -9.35 -10.13 -18.87
C PRO A 94 -8.99 -11.34 -19.73
N GLN A 95 -8.14 -11.11 -20.73
CA GLN A 95 -7.75 -12.15 -21.68
C GLN A 95 -6.46 -12.84 -21.30
N SER A 96 -5.76 -12.32 -20.30
CA SER A 96 -4.47 -12.86 -19.89
C SER A 96 -4.19 -12.50 -18.43
N ILE A 97 -3.20 -13.17 -17.86
CA ILE A 97 -2.71 -12.84 -16.51
C ILE A 97 -2.09 -11.43 -16.53
N ASP A 98 -1.41 -11.07 -17.62
CA ASP A 98 -0.82 -9.75 -17.75
C ASP A 98 -1.88 -8.65 -17.67
N GLU A 99 -3.04 -8.85 -18.26
CA GLU A 99 -4.14 -7.89 -18.14
C GLU A 99 -4.64 -7.77 -16.70
N LEU A 100 -4.77 -8.91 -15.99
CA LEU A 100 -5.17 -8.90 -14.59
C LEU A 100 -4.18 -8.11 -13.74
N VAL A 101 -2.89 -8.34 -13.95
CA VAL A 101 -1.83 -7.65 -13.22
C VAL A 101 -1.84 -6.16 -13.54
N SER A 102 -1.97 -5.81 -14.82
CA SER A 102 -2.00 -4.41 -15.26
C SER A 102 -3.17 -3.66 -14.65
N GLU A 103 -4.35 -4.26 -14.61
CA GLU A 103 -5.53 -3.64 -14.00
C GLU A 103 -5.30 -3.40 -12.51
N THR A 104 -4.69 -4.36 -11.81
CA THR A 104 -4.37 -4.20 -10.40
C THR A 104 -3.38 -3.07 -10.18
N VAL A 105 -2.31 -3.03 -10.98
CA VAL A 105 -1.29 -1.99 -10.89
C VAL A 105 -1.89 -0.62 -11.14
N GLU A 106 -2.70 -0.48 -12.18
CA GLU A 106 -3.37 0.78 -12.49
C GLU A 106 -4.26 1.24 -11.34
N ARG A 107 -4.99 0.31 -10.72
CA ARG A 107 -5.85 0.64 -9.59
C ARG A 107 -5.03 1.13 -8.40
N VAL A 108 -3.91 0.45 -8.09
CA VAL A 108 -3.02 0.87 -7.01
C VAL A 108 -2.43 2.25 -7.28
N LEU A 109 -1.96 2.48 -8.50
CA LEU A 109 -1.42 3.79 -8.88
C LEU A 109 -2.46 4.90 -8.74
N ALA A 110 -3.71 4.62 -9.11
CA ALA A 110 -4.79 5.57 -8.92
C ALA A 110 -5.02 5.89 -7.44
N LEU A 111 -4.98 4.86 -6.59
CA LEU A 111 -5.13 5.06 -5.14
C LEU A 111 -3.98 5.86 -4.55
N LEU A 112 -2.78 5.70 -5.08
CA LEU A 112 -1.61 6.46 -4.66
C LEU A 112 -1.60 7.88 -5.22
N GLN A 113 -2.50 8.19 -6.15
CA GLN A 113 -2.57 9.47 -6.84
C GLN A 113 -1.28 9.81 -7.58
N ILE A 114 -0.65 8.78 -8.14
CA ILE A 114 0.55 8.96 -8.96
C ILE A 114 0.13 9.18 -10.41
N GLU A 115 0.72 10.19 -11.05
CA GLU A 115 0.43 10.48 -12.45
C GLU A 115 0.93 9.34 -13.34
N GLN A 116 0.05 8.88 -14.24
CA GLN A 116 0.37 7.78 -15.13
C GLN A 116 0.78 8.29 -16.51
N ALA A 117 1.33 7.37 -17.32
CA ALA A 117 1.73 7.68 -18.69
C ALA A 117 0.53 7.93 -19.62
N HIS A 118 -0.68 7.64 -19.20
CA HIS A 118 -1.91 7.78 -19.97
C HIS A 118 -2.83 8.82 -19.33
N PRO A 119 -2.58 10.12 -19.55
CA PRO A 119 -3.37 11.17 -18.90
C PRO A 119 -4.87 11.08 -19.15
N GLN A 120 -5.30 10.53 -20.30
CA GLN A 120 -6.70 10.40 -20.62
C GLN A 120 -7.45 9.52 -19.62
N GLU A 121 -6.77 8.55 -19.04
CA GLU A 121 -7.39 7.66 -18.05
C GLU A 121 -7.75 8.43 -16.79
N TRP A 122 -6.91 9.37 -16.40
CA TRP A 122 -7.18 10.24 -15.27
C TRP A 122 -8.38 11.14 -15.53
N GLN A 123 -8.47 11.67 -16.74
CA GLN A 123 -9.57 12.56 -17.11
C GLN A 123 -10.90 11.81 -17.18
N GLY A 124 -10.86 10.53 -17.45
CA GLY A 124 -12.05 9.70 -17.52
C GLY A 124 -12.60 9.28 -16.17
N LEU A 125 -11.86 9.55 -15.13
CA LEU A 125 -12.27 9.22 -13.77
C LEU A 125 -13.11 10.34 -13.20
#